data_4c7d98e651ddd2d08060c10550f07e43
#
_entry.id   4c7d98e651ddd2d08060c10550f07e43
#
_cell.length_a   1.000
_cell.length_b   1.000
_cell.length_c   1.000
_cell.angle_alpha   90.00
_cell.angle_beta   90.00
_cell.angle_gamma   90.00
#
_symmetry.space_group_name_H-M   'P 1'
#
loop_
_entity.id
_entity.type
_entity.pdbx_description
1 polymer ?
#
loop_
_entity_poly.entity_id
_entity_poly.type
_entity_poly.pdbx_seq_one_letter_code
_entity_poly.pdbx_strand_id
1 'polypeptide(L)'
;MKTAPCMSALCALLVVLPMKVSAQGAASWSMSVEQPAGNFISRVAVDFARNVRQTTKGQLNIRVHPGSALYSRPQVKGAVSRGDIQLGDVFMSALGAEDPLYELDSLPFLATNYEQARRLWAVSRGAVEQRLLADGVRLLYAVPWPAQSLFSTRPLRRPGDIRDLSFRSYNPTISRLAQLLEARPTTIDTEDVPQAFRDGQVDIMLTSSATGVDLRAWDFTSHFYDVRAFIPKNIVIVNERAFQRLPEAQRQALLHAAERAERAGWELSWALTEYQTRMLARHGMEVVRDIDPALQQGLVEVGQRLTEEWLARAGDTRAGIIHQYRQEQAR
;
A
#
# COMPACT_ATOMS: atom_id res chain seq x y z
N MET A 1 0.13 58.29 79.27
CA MET A 1 -0.55 58.37 77.94
C MET A 1 0.31 57.54 76.96
N LYS A 2 -0.14 56.33 76.58
CA LYS A 2 0.58 55.37 75.70
C LYS A 2 -0.22 55.25 74.42
N THR A 3 0.30 55.71 73.30
CA THR A 3 -0.28 55.60 72.02
C THR A 3 0.13 54.27 71.38
N ALA A 4 -0.85 53.46 71.00
CA ALA A 4 -0.63 52.20 70.26
C ALA A 4 -0.59 52.44 68.72
N PRO A 5 0.21 51.72 67.98
CA PRO A 5 0.21 51.81 66.49
C PRO A 5 -0.81 50.85 65.91
N CYS A 6 -1.59 51.42 64.99
CA CYS A 6 -2.53 50.69 64.15
C CYS A 6 -1.80 49.93 63.04
N MET A 7 -1.85 48.58 63.01
CA MET A 7 -1.33 47.73 61.98
C MET A 7 -2.39 47.52 60.87
N SER A 8 -2.21 48.16 59.70
CA SER A 8 -3.03 47.94 58.51
C SER A 8 -2.62 46.66 57.83
N ALA A 9 -3.47 45.64 57.83
CA ALA A 9 -3.28 44.41 57.08
C ALA A 9 -3.65 44.67 55.61
N LEU A 10 -2.67 44.57 54.72
CA LEU A 10 -2.89 44.62 53.25
C LEU A 10 -3.26 43.23 52.73
N CYS A 11 -4.55 42.98 52.51
CA CYS A 11 -5.00 41.77 51.80
C CYS A 11 -4.67 41.84 50.33
N ALA A 12 -3.65 41.10 49.87
CA ALA A 12 -3.38 40.92 48.45
C ALA A 12 -4.40 39.95 47.84
N LEU A 13 -5.32 40.47 47.03
CA LEU A 13 -6.29 39.69 46.24
C LEU A 13 -5.57 39.08 45.06
N LEU A 14 -5.25 37.76 45.12
CA LEU A 14 -4.75 37.00 43.96
C LEU A 14 -5.90 36.81 42.95
N VAL A 15 -5.90 37.63 41.89
CA VAL A 15 -6.81 37.44 40.75
C VAL A 15 -6.28 36.28 39.92
N VAL A 16 -6.82 35.09 40.10
CA VAL A 16 -6.60 33.94 39.20
C VAL A 16 -7.39 34.20 37.91
N LEU A 17 -6.72 34.71 36.89
CA LEU A 17 -7.27 34.83 35.53
C LEU A 17 -7.48 33.42 34.97
N PRO A 18 -8.70 33.05 34.56
CA PRO A 18 -8.92 31.78 33.89
C PRO A 18 -8.18 31.80 32.55
N MET A 19 -7.15 30.94 32.37
CA MET A 19 -6.60 30.66 31.07
C MET A 19 -7.72 30.15 30.18
N LYS A 20 -8.13 30.97 29.21
CA LYS A 20 -8.98 30.52 28.11
C LYS A 20 -8.19 29.49 27.31
N VAL A 21 -8.41 28.21 27.61
CA VAL A 21 -8.08 27.13 26.68
C VAL A 21 -8.93 27.40 25.44
N SER A 22 -8.32 28.01 24.41
CA SER A 22 -8.95 28.09 23.09
C SER A 22 -9.26 26.66 22.68
N ALA A 23 -10.53 26.30 22.65
CA ALA A 23 -11.00 25.08 22.01
C ALA A 23 -10.62 25.23 20.52
N GLN A 24 -9.49 24.66 20.13
CA GLN A 24 -9.11 24.54 18.73
C GLN A 24 -10.21 23.72 18.06
N GLY A 25 -10.92 24.33 17.12
CA GLY A 25 -12.03 23.67 16.40
C GLY A 25 -11.55 22.34 15.81
N ALA A 26 -12.45 21.35 15.73
CA ALA A 26 -12.13 20.04 15.20
C ALA A 26 -11.50 20.16 13.81
N ALA A 27 -10.31 19.60 13.64
CA ALA A 27 -9.66 19.53 12.34
C ALA A 27 -10.37 18.50 11.45
N SER A 28 -10.69 18.90 10.22
CA SER A 28 -11.27 18.01 9.22
C SER A 28 -10.28 17.80 8.09
N TRP A 29 -9.90 16.53 7.87
CA TRP A 29 -8.96 16.12 6.86
C TRP A 29 -9.62 15.24 5.80
N SER A 30 -9.12 15.28 4.57
CA SER A 30 -9.53 14.41 3.48
C SER A 30 -8.46 13.39 3.18
N MET A 31 -8.89 12.14 2.90
CA MET A 31 -8.05 11.03 2.49
C MET A 31 -8.55 10.48 1.15
N SER A 32 -7.72 10.52 0.12
CA SER A 32 -8.00 9.87 -1.16
C SER A 32 -7.57 8.40 -1.10
N VAL A 33 -8.45 7.50 -1.53
CA VAL A 33 -8.18 6.06 -1.66
C VAL A 33 -8.60 5.62 -3.06
N GLU A 34 -7.69 4.92 -3.75
CA GLU A 34 -7.94 4.46 -5.12
C GLU A 34 -9.04 3.40 -5.16
N GLN A 35 -8.98 2.43 -4.25
CA GLN A 35 -9.83 1.26 -4.29
C GLN A 35 -11.31 1.57 -3.97
N PRO A 36 -12.28 0.85 -4.57
CA PRO A 36 -13.69 1.03 -4.27
C PRO A 36 -14.00 0.72 -2.79
N ALA A 37 -15.10 1.25 -2.26
CA ALA A 37 -15.48 1.16 -0.85
C ALA A 37 -15.56 -0.30 -0.33
N GLY A 38 -15.91 -1.26 -1.18
CA GLY A 38 -16.01 -2.69 -0.84
C GLY A 38 -14.65 -3.39 -0.70
N ASN A 39 -13.58 -2.83 -1.25
CA ASN A 39 -12.24 -3.41 -1.18
C ASN A 39 -11.68 -3.36 0.25
N PHE A 40 -10.88 -4.35 0.62
CA PHE A 40 -10.32 -4.45 1.97
C PHE A 40 -9.37 -3.29 2.32
N ILE A 41 -8.61 -2.75 1.36
CA ILE A 41 -7.75 -1.56 1.54
C ILE A 41 -8.59 -0.36 2.01
N SER A 42 -9.70 -0.10 1.31
CA SER A 42 -10.62 0.99 1.67
C SER A 42 -11.26 0.79 3.04
N ARG A 43 -11.60 -0.45 3.40
CA ARG A 43 -12.13 -0.78 4.73
C ARG A 43 -11.10 -0.51 5.83
N VAL A 44 -9.84 -0.89 5.63
CA VAL A 44 -8.75 -0.58 6.58
C VAL A 44 -8.60 0.95 6.74
N ALA A 45 -8.67 1.72 5.65
CA ALA A 45 -8.61 3.18 5.70
C ALA A 45 -9.78 3.80 6.48
N VAL A 46 -11.01 3.28 6.30
CA VAL A 46 -12.20 3.72 7.05
C VAL A 46 -12.07 3.40 8.54
N ASP A 47 -11.58 2.21 8.88
CA ASP A 47 -11.36 1.81 10.27
C ASP A 47 -10.24 2.63 10.93
N PHE A 48 -9.17 2.92 10.20
CA PHE A 48 -8.14 3.87 10.64
C PHE A 48 -8.75 5.24 10.96
N ALA A 49 -9.52 5.83 10.05
CA ALA A 49 -10.16 7.13 10.25
C ALA A 49 -11.11 7.12 11.45
N ARG A 50 -11.89 6.04 11.64
CA ARG A 50 -12.77 5.84 12.80
C ARG A 50 -11.97 5.80 14.09
N ASN A 51 -10.86 5.07 14.13
CA ASN A 51 -9.97 4.98 15.30
C ASN A 51 -9.38 6.34 15.67
N VAL A 52 -8.92 7.13 14.68
CA VAL A 52 -8.41 8.49 14.90
C VAL A 52 -9.50 9.36 15.54
N ARG A 53 -10.72 9.37 14.96
CA ARG A 53 -11.84 10.15 15.52
C ARG A 53 -12.17 9.77 16.97
N GLN A 54 -12.21 8.47 17.27
CA GLN A 54 -12.51 7.98 18.62
C GLN A 54 -11.43 8.39 19.62
N THR A 55 -10.16 8.15 19.29
CA THR A 55 -9.01 8.43 20.16
C THR A 55 -8.84 9.94 20.40
N THR A 56 -9.12 10.77 19.40
CA THR A 56 -9.05 12.23 19.52
C THR A 56 -10.37 12.86 20.04
N LYS A 57 -11.36 12.05 20.41
CA LYS A 57 -12.69 12.51 20.83
C LYS A 57 -13.33 13.47 19.83
N GLY A 58 -13.12 13.20 18.52
CA GLY A 58 -13.64 14.01 17.43
C GLY A 58 -12.85 15.30 17.11
N GLN A 59 -11.72 15.55 17.77
CA GLN A 59 -10.88 16.72 17.49
C GLN A 59 -10.14 16.62 16.16
N LEU A 60 -9.88 15.39 15.66
CA LEU A 60 -9.36 15.12 14.33
C LEU A 60 -10.31 14.16 13.60
N ASN A 61 -10.92 14.63 12.52
CA ASN A 61 -11.83 13.86 11.68
C ASN A 61 -11.19 13.67 10.31
N ILE A 62 -11.11 12.41 9.85
CA ILE A 62 -10.61 12.07 8.51
C ILE A 62 -11.79 11.54 7.70
N ARG A 63 -12.09 12.23 6.59
CA ARG A 63 -13.08 11.78 5.60
C ARG A 63 -12.35 10.97 4.54
N VAL A 64 -12.68 9.68 4.45
CA VAL A 64 -12.14 8.78 3.42
C VAL A 64 -13.00 8.89 2.16
N HIS A 65 -12.34 9.05 1.00
CA HIS A 65 -12.96 9.16 -0.32
C HIS A 65 -12.43 7.99 -1.19
N PRO A 66 -13.15 6.85 -1.23
CA PRO A 66 -12.75 5.68 -2.00
C PRO A 66 -13.05 5.84 -3.50
N GLY A 67 -12.51 4.92 -4.33
CA GLY A 67 -12.80 4.82 -5.75
C GLY A 67 -12.23 5.97 -6.57
N SER A 68 -11.05 6.49 -6.21
CA SER A 68 -10.42 7.62 -6.91
C SER A 68 -11.30 8.88 -6.99
N ALA A 69 -12.26 9.04 -6.06
CA ALA A 69 -13.26 10.11 -6.11
C ALA A 69 -12.69 11.53 -6.01
N LEU A 70 -11.47 11.69 -5.47
CA LEU A 70 -10.80 13.00 -5.39
C LEU A 70 -9.67 13.14 -6.40
N TYR A 71 -8.82 12.11 -6.53
CA TYR A 71 -7.63 12.12 -7.37
C TYR A 71 -7.42 10.74 -7.99
N SER A 72 -6.99 10.71 -9.24
CA SER A 72 -6.52 9.47 -9.88
C SER A 72 -5.18 9.00 -9.27
N ARG A 73 -4.87 7.70 -9.41
CA ARG A 73 -3.66 7.08 -8.84
C ARG A 73 -2.39 7.92 -8.96
N PRO A 74 -1.97 8.41 -10.14
CA PRO A 74 -0.71 9.16 -10.28
C PRO A 74 -0.74 10.54 -9.61
N GLN A 75 -1.90 11.07 -9.28
CA GLN A 75 -2.06 12.41 -8.73
C GLN A 75 -2.01 12.45 -7.19
N VAL A 76 -2.32 11.33 -6.50
CA VAL A 76 -2.55 11.29 -5.06
C VAL A 76 -1.33 11.80 -4.27
N LYS A 77 -0.13 11.23 -4.53
CA LYS A 77 1.08 11.65 -3.80
C LYS A 77 1.36 13.14 -3.97
N GLY A 78 1.27 13.65 -5.20
CA GLY A 78 1.46 15.09 -5.48
C GLY A 78 0.43 15.97 -4.76
N ALA A 79 -0.84 15.58 -4.73
CA ALA A 79 -1.89 16.32 -4.02
C ALA A 79 -1.63 16.36 -2.50
N VAL A 80 -1.18 15.24 -1.90
CA VAL A 80 -0.78 15.20 -0.49
C VAL A 80 0.45 16.07 -0.25
N SER A 81 1.49 16.00 -1.10
CA SER A 81 2.71 16.79 -0.95
C SER A 81 2.43 18.29 -0.99
N ARG A 82 1.57 18.75 -1.88
CA ARG A 82 1.18 20.18 -1.95
C ARG A 82 0.25 20.61 -0.80
N GLY A 83 -0.41 19.64 -0.14
CA GLY A 83 -1.39 19.90 0.93
C GLY A 83 -2.81 20.18 0.42
N ASP A 84 -3.12 19.83 -0.83
CA ASP A 84 -4.47 19.92 -1.41
C ASP A 84 -5.43 18.99 -0.65
N ILE A 85 -4.93 17.83 -0.25
CA ILE A 85 -5.53 16.90 0.72
C ILE A 85 -4.49 16.52 1.76
N GLN A 86 -4.93 16.03 2.94
CA GLN A 86 -4.03 15.73 4.04
C GLN A 86 -3.47 14.31 3.96
N LEU A 87 -4.26 13.34 3.48
CA LEU A 87 -3.85 11.94 3.40
C LEU A 87 -4.12 11.35 2.01
N GLY A 88 -3.34 10.33 1.68
CA GLY A 88 -3.55 9.54 0.48
C GLY A 88 -3.13 8.10 0.67
N ASP A 89 -3.87 7.19 0.05
CA ASP A 89 -3.50 5.79 -0.13
C ASP A 89 -2.84 5.65 -1.51
N VAL A 90 -1.63 5.10 -1.56
CA VAL A 90 -0.82 5.01 -2.77
C VAL A 90 -0.31 3.58 -2.94
N PHE A 91 -0.49 3.00 -4.13
CA PHE A 91 0.16 1.75 -4.49
C PHE A 91 1.67 1.99 -4.64
N MET A 92 2.49 1.42 -3.76
CA MET A 92 3.89 1.81 -3.59
C MET A 92 4.69 1.71 -4.89
N SER A 93 4.56 0.61 -5.64
CA SER A 93 5.31 0.43 -6.90
C SER A 93 4.87 1.35 -8.04
N ALA A 94 3.74 2.05 -7.93
CA ALA A 94 3.37 3.08 -8.89
C ALA A 94 4.30 4.30 -8.83
N LEU A 95 5.04 4.46 -7.73
CA LEU A 95 6.06 5.50 -7.56
C LEU A 95 7.46 5.08 -8.08
N GLY A 96 7.58 3.91 -8.71
CA GLY A 96 8.86 3.37 -9.18
C GLY A 96 9.61 4.25 -10.18
N ALA A 97 8.90 5.07 -10.95
CA ALA A 97 9.51 6.05 -11.83
C ALA A 97 10.21 7.21 -11.08
N GLU A 98 9.79 7.50 -9.85
CA GLU A 98 10.41 8.52 -9.01
C GLU A 98 11.64 7.99 -8.27
N ASP A 99 11.58 6.73 -7.84
CA ASP A 99 12.67 6.06 -7.14
C ASP A 99 12.53 4.54 -7.22
N PRO A 100 13.57 3.79 -7.65
CA PRO A 100 13.54 2.33 -7.71
C PRO A 100 13.20 1.66 -6.37
N LEU A 101 13.46 2.33 -5.24
CA LEU A 101 13.13 1.84 -3.90
C LEU A 101 11.66 1.42 -3.77
N TYR A 102 10.76 2.15 -4.41
CA TYR A 102 9.32 1.88 -4.35
C TYR A 102 8.89 0.62 -5.11
N GLU A 103 9.74 0.07 -5.98
CA GLU A 103 9.45 -1.17 -6.71
C GLU A 103 9.87 -2.44 -5.95
N LEU A 104 10.60 -2.30 -4.85
CA LEU A 104 11.28 -3.39 -4.16
C LEU A 104 10.34 -4.55 -3.76
N ASP A 105 9.13 -4.25 -3.33
CA ASP A 105 8.13 -5.24 -2.94
C ASP A 105 7.38 -5.88 -4.12
N SER A 106 7.65 -5.40 -5.32
CA SER A 106 7.07 -5.87 -6.58
C SER A 106 8.08 -6.60 -7.47
N LEU A 107 9.31 -6.82 -6.96
CA LEU A 107 10.30 -7.65 -7.63
C LEU A 107 9.87 -9.12 -7.54
N PRO A 108 9.61 -9.78 -8.68
CA PRO A 108 9.10 -11.14 -8.68
C PRO A 108 10.08 -12.12 -8.04
N PHE A 109 9.53 -13.02 -7.22
CA PHE A 109 10.24 -14.10 -6.50
C PHE A 109 11.33 -13.64 -5.51
N LEU A 110 11.36 -12.35 -5.16
CA LEU A 110 12.18 -11.83 -4.06
C LEU A 110 11.53 -12.16 -2.70
N ALA A 111 10.22 -11.92 -2.56
CA ALA A 111 9.45 -12.23 -1.36
C ALA A 111 8.08 -12.81 -1.77
N THR A 112 7.90 -14.13 -1.58
CA THR A 112 6.77 -14.90 -2.12
C THR A 112 5.73 -15.30 -1.06
N ASN A 113 6.02 -15.04 0.22
CA ASN A 113 5.11 -15.29 1.33
C ASN A 113 5.13 -14.12 2.33
N TYR A 114 4.15 -14.09 3.24
CA TYR A 114 3.99 -12.97 4.18
C TYR A 114 5.14 -12.81 5.17
N GLU A 115 5.82 -13.89 5.54
CA GLU A 115 7.00 -13.80 6.41
C GLU A 115 8.14 -13.09 5.69
N GLN A 116 8.45 -13.52 4.48
CA GLN A 116 9.45 -12.89 3.62
C GLN A 116 9.09 -11.41 3.32
N ALA A 117 7.82 -11.14 3.02
CA ALA A 117 7.34 -9.78 2.77
C ALA A 117 7.47 -8.88 4.02
N ARG A 118 7.22 -9.41 5.24
CA ARG A 118 7.44 -8.67 6.49
C ARG A 118 8.92 -8.37 6.72
N ARG A 119 9.81 -9.33 6.50
CA ARG A 119 11.26 -9.12 6.61
C ARG A 119 11.75 -8.07 5.61
N LEU A 120 11.33 -8.19 4.34
CA LEU A 120 11.67 -7.21 3.31
C LEU A 120 11.18 -5.80 3.69
N TRP A 121 9.94 -5.70 4.20
CA TRP A 121 9.41 -4.42 4.68
C TRP A 121 10.18 -3.87 5.87
N ALA A 122 10.56 -4.70 6.84
CA ALA A 122 11.32 -4.27 8.01
C ALA A 122 12.66 -3.63 7.64
N VAL A 123 13.39 -4.20 6.67
CA VAL A 123 14.69 -3.66 6.22
C VAL A 123 14.57 -2.47 5.26
N SER A 124 13.45 -2.31 4.55
CA SER A 124 13.27 -1.25 3.55
C SER A 124 12.49 -0.03 4.07
N ARG A 125 11.65 -0.20 5.10
CA ARG A 125 10.73 0.83 5.61
C ARG A 125 11.42 2.16 5.90
N GLY A 126 12.54 2.15 6.62
CA GLY A 126 13.26 3.37 7.00
C GLY A 126 13.75 4.18 5.78
N ALA A 127 14.20 3.49 4.74
CA ALA A 127 14.61 4.14 3.50
C ALA A 127 13.40 4.74 2.76
N VAL A 128 12.25 4.03 2.72
CA VAL A 128 11.00 4.53 2.15
C VAL A 128 10.51 5.76 2.90
N GLU A 129 10.53 5.74 4.24
CA GLU A 129 10.16 6.88 5.08
C GLU A 129 11.01 8.12 4.78
N GLN A 130 12.32 7.95 4.74
CA GLN A 130 13.24 9.04 4.44
C GLN A 130 13.02 9.63 3.05
N ARG A 131 12.81 8.76 2.05
CA ARG A 131 12.55 9.20 0.68
C ARG A 131 11.24 9.98 0.56
N LEU A 132 10.18 9.52 1.21
CA LEU A 132 8.88 10.21 1.24
C LEU A 132 8.96 11.56 1.98
N LEU A 133 9.69 11.62 3.10
CA LEU A 133 9.88 12.86 3.85
C LEU A 133 10.60 13.93 3.02
N ALA A 134 11.55 13.55 2.16
CA ALA A 134 12.20 14.47 1.23
C ALA A 134 11.20 15.13 0.25
N ASP A 135 10.08 14.47 -0.04
CA ASP A 135 9.00 15.00 -0.88
C ASP A 135 7.89 15.70 -0.06
N GLY A 136 8.10 15.91 1.23
CA GLY A 136 7.16 16.60 2.13
C GLY A 136 5.94 15.77 2.54
N VAL A 137 6.03 14.44 2.42
CA VAL A 137 5.01 13.50 2.87
C VAL A 137 5.60 12.50 3.85
N ARG A 138 4.82 12.10 4.86
CA ARG A 138 5.20 11.12 5.88
C ARG A 138 4.46 9.82 5.64
N LEU A 139 5.17 8.71 5.75
CA LEU A 139 4.55 7.38 5.81
C LEU A 139 3.82 7.20 7.15
N LEU A 140 2.58 6.74 7.11
CA LEU A 140 1.82 6.34 8.29
C LEU A 140 1.81 4.81 8.45
N TYR A 141 1.35 4.08 7.45
CA TYR A 141 1.28 2.62 7.50
C TYR A 141 1.28 2.01 6.09
N ALA A 142 1.52 0.70 6.04
CA ALA A 142 1.51 -0.07 4.81
C ALA A 142 0.57 -1.27 4.94
N VAL A 143 -0.21 -1.55 3.89
CA VAL A 143 -1.11 -2.71 3.81
C VAL A 143 -0.73 -3.56 2.61
N PRO A 144 -0.34 -4.84 2.79
CA PRO A 144 -0.01 -5.71 1.68
C PRO A 144 -1.27 -6.17 0.96
N TRP A 145 -1.13 -6.44 -0.33
CA TRP A 145 -2.08 -7.21 -1.11
C TRP A 145 -1.81 -8.71 -0.92
N PRO A 146 -2.79 -9.59 -1.17
CA PRO A 146 -2.50 -10.99 -1.41
C PRO A 146 -1.44 -11.16 -2.50
N ALA A 147 -0.70 -12.29 -2.42
CA ALA A 147 0.37 -12.56 -3.37
C ALA A 147 -0.12 -12.47 -4.82
N GLN A 148 0.70 -11.85 -5.67
CA GLN A 148 0.37 -11.71 -7.08
C GLN A 148 0.56 -13.04 -7.80
N SER A 149 -0.44 -13.44 -8.55
CA SER A 149 -0.56 -14.74 -9.21
C SER A 149 -1.11 -14.57 -10.62
N LEU A 150 -0.92 -15.56 -11.50
CA LEU A 150 -1.31 -15.43 -12.91
C LEU A 150 -2.79 -15.80 -13.09
N PHE A 151 -3.51 -14.98 -13.85
CA PHE A 151 -4.83 -15.27 -14.42
C PHE A 151 -4.68 -15.41 -15.92
N SER A 152 -5.26 -16.46 -16.52
CA SER A 152 -5.14 -16.73 -17.94
C SER A 152 -6.45 -17.21 -18.55
N THR A 153 -6.66 -16.89 -19.82
CA THR A 153 -7.78 -17.40 -20.63
C THR A 153 -7.54 -18.84 -21.13
N ARG A 154 -6.31 -19.36 -20.99
CA ARG A 154 -5.88 -20.67 -21.48
C ARG A 154 -4.91 -21.36 -20.53
N PRO A 155 -4.72 -22.70 -20.64
CA PRO A 155 -3.73 -23.42 -19.86
C PRO A 155 -2.30 -22.94 -20.16
N LEU A 156 -1.46 -22.89 -19.08
CA LEU A 156 -0.04 -22.57 -19.14
C LEU A 156 0.76 -23.68 -18.47
N ARG A 157 1.77 -24.23 -19.14
CA ARG A 157 2.66 -25.29 -18.63
C ARG A 157 4.14 -24.90 -18.65
N ARG A 158 4.51 -23.92 -19.46
CA ARG A 158 5.89 -23.46 -19.67
C ARG A 158 5.90 -21.99 -20.09
N PRO A 159 7.03 -21.27 -19.99
CA PRO A 159 7.13 -19.87 -20.40
C PRO A 159 6.71 -19.62 -21.87
N GLY A 160 7.01 -20.59 -22.76
CA GLY A 160 6.62 -20.51 -24.17
C GLY A 160 5.10 -20.42 -24.40
N ASP A 161 4.27 -20.84 -23.46
CA ASP A 161 2.81 -20.73 -23.56
C ASP A 161 2.32 -19.28 -23.29
N ILE A 162 3.20 -18.43 -22.73
CA ILE A 162 2.98 -16.99 -22.49
C ILE A 162 3.45 -16.14 -23.66
N ARG A 163 4.35 -16.68 -24.49
CA ARG A 163 4.88 -15.96 -25.66
C ARG A 163 3.74 -15.46 -26.54
N ASP A 164 3.91 -14.23 -27.04
CA ASP A 164 2.95 -13.55 -27.93
C ASP A 164 1.56 -13.28 -27.32
N LEU A 165 1.30 -13.63 -26.05
CA LEU A 165 0.07 -13.24 -25.39
C LEU A 165 0.07 -11.75 -25.08
N SER A 166 -1.11 -11.14 -25.13
CA SER A 166 -1.31 -9.78 -24.62
C SER A 166 -1.37 -9.81 -23.11
N PHE A 167 -0.34 -9.24 -22.45
CA PHE A 167 -0.17 -9.29 -21.00
C PHE A 167 -0.57 -7.96 -20.37
N ARG A 168 -1.60 -7.97 -19.53
CA ARG A 168 -2.00 -6.79 -18.76
C ARG A 168 -0.88 -6.36 -17.80
N SER A 169 -0.43 -5.12 -17.93
CA SER A 169 0.46 -4.47 -16.96
C SER A 169 -0.22 -3.30 -16.26
N TYR A 170 0.29 -2.92 -15.09
CA TYR A 170 -0.17 -1.79 -14.29
C TYR A 170 0.99 -0.99 -13.68
N ASN A 171 2.22 -1.41 -13.95
CA ASN A 171 3.44 -0.70 -13.60
C ASN A 171 4.60 -1.13 -14.51
N PRO A 172 5.73 -0.40 -14.53
CA PRO A 172 6.89 -0.72 -15.38
C PRO A 172 7.49 -2.11 -15.12
N THR A 173 7.52 -2.58 -13.87
CA THR A 173 8.07 -3.89 -13.50
C THR A 173 7.28 -5.02 -14.18
N ILE A 174 5.95 -4.95 -14.18
CA ILE A 174 5.09 -5.94 -14.85
C ILE A 174 5.21 -5.84 -16.37
N SER A 175 5.33 -4.64 -16.91
CA SER A 175 5.61 -4.48 -18.36
C SER A 175 6.93 -5.15 -18.74
N ARG A 176 7.97 -4.97 -17.92
CA ARG A 176 9.28 -5.60 -18.16
C ARG A 176 9.24 -7.12 -17.98
N LEU A 177 8.50 -7.63 -16.99
CA LEU A 177 8.25 -9.06 -16.81
C LEU A 177 7.63 -9.67 -18.07
N ALA A 178 6.57 -9.06 -18.61
CA ALA A 178 5.90 -9.51 -19.82
C ALA A 178 6.87 -9.55 -21.01
N GLN A 179 7.70 -8.51 -21.20
CA GLN A 179 8.73 -8.48 -22.26
C GLN A 179 9.74 -9.62 -22.13
N LEU A 180 10.20 -9.91 -20.91
CA LEU A 180 11.15 -11.00 -20.65
C LEU A 180 10.55 -12.39 -20.88
N LEU A 181 9.22 -12.51 -20.76
CA LEU A 181 8.45 -13.69 -21.15
C LEU A 181 8.06 -13.72 -22.63
N GLU A 182 8.57 -12.78 -23.43
CA GLU A 182 8.25 -12.63 -24.84
C GLU A 182 6.75 -12.39 -25.10
N ALA A 183 6.02 -11.86 -24.09
CA ALA A 183 4.64 -11.43 -24.21
C ALA A 183 4.55 -9.94 -24.57
N ARG A 184 3.38 -9.49 -25.00
CA ARG A 184 3.10 -8.09 -25.36
C ARG A 184 2.46 -7.35 -24.19
N PRO A 185 3.19 -6.47 -23.46
CA PRO A 185 2.62 -5.73 -22.36
C PRO A 185 1.63 -4.68 -22.87
N THR A 186 0.47 -4.63 -22.23
CA THR A 186 -0.57 -3.62 -22.46
C THR A 186 -0.95 -3.01 -21.12
N THR A 187 -0.79 -1.70 -20.97
CA THR A 187 -1.13 -1.00 -19.72
C THR A 187 -2.62 -0.77 -19.68
N ILE A 188 -3.30 -1.38 -18.69
CA ILE A 188 -4.75 -1.31 -18.49
C ILE A 188 -5.01 -1.00 -17.02
N ASP A 189 -5.78 0.04 -16.73
CA ASP A 189 -6.21 0.36 -15.39
C ASP A 189 -7.17 -0.71 -14.85
N THR A 190 -7.22 -0.86 -13.53
CA THR A 190 -7.91 -2.01 -12.91
C THR A 190 -9.40 -2.06 -13.27
N GLU A 191 -10.05 -0.92 -13.36
CA GLU A 191 -11.48 -0.80 -13.71
C GLU A 191 -11.80 -1.24 -15.14
N ASP A 192 -10.83 -1.11 -16.07
CA ASP A 192 -11.00 -1.46 -17.48
C ASP A 192 -10.64 -2.93 -17.79
N VAL A 193 -10.03 -3.66 -16.85
CA VAL A 193 -9.57 -5.04 -17.05
C VAL A 193 -10.68 -5.97 -17.56
N PRO A 194 -11.92 -5.98 -16.98
CA PRO A 194 -12.96 -6.87 -17.47
C PRO A 194 -13.34 -6.62 -18.94
N GLN A 195 -13.34 -5.37 -19.36
CA GLN A 195 -13.66 -5.01 -20.74
C GLN A 195 -12.50 -5.37 -21.68
N ALA A 196 -11.26 -5.11 -21.26
CA ALA A 196 -10.07 -5.44 -22.07
C ALA A 196 -9.95 -6.96 -22.36
N PHE A 197 -10.30 -7.82 -21.40
CA PHE A 197 -10.36 -9.26 -21.62
C PHE A 197 -11.49 -9.65 -22.59
N ARG A 198 -12.70 -9.09 -22.41
CA ARG A 198 -13.83 -9.37 -23.33
C ARG A 198 -13.57 -8.96 -24.76
N ASP A 199 -12.85 -7.86 -24.95
CA ASP A 199 -12.47 -7.32 -26.27
C ASP A 199 -11.24 -8.01 -26.87
N GLY A 200 -10.64 -8.98 -26.17
CA GLY A 200 -9.42 -9.68 -26.61
C GLY A 200 -8.17 -8.81 -26.63
N GLN A 201 -8.17 -7.67 -25.93
CA GLN A 201 -7.00 -6.80 -25.80
C GLN A 201 -5.94 -7.39 -24.87
N VAL A 202 -6.36 -8.24 -23.91
CA VAL A 202 -5.48 -8.98 -22.99
C VAL A 202 -5.93 -10.44 -22.87
N ASP A 203 -4.92 -11.33 -22.75
CA ASP A 203 -5.10 -12.78 -22.58
C ASP A 203 -4.72 -13.26 -21.20
N ILE A 204 -3.82 -12.51 -20.51
CA ILE A 204 -3.20 -12.90 -19.26
C ILE A 204 -2.93 -11.67 -18.39
N MET A 205 -3.00 -11.84 -17.08
CA MET A 205 -2.60 -10.81 -16.11
C MET A 205 -1.92 -11.44 -14.90
N LEU A 206 -1.03 -10.67 -14.26
CA LEU A 206 -0.46 -10.97 -12.95
C LEU A 206 -1.09 -10.01 -11.94
N THR A 207 -1.92 -10.54 -11.03
CA THR A 207 -2.61 -9.74 -10.00
C THR A 207 -2.97 -10.58 -8.79
N SER A 208 -3.54 -9.98 -7.74
CA SER A 208 -3.94 -10.70 -6.53
C SER A 208 -5.27 -11.44 -6.68
N SER A 209 -5.48 -12.46 -5.85
CA SER A 209 -6.80 -13.10 -5.70
C SER A 209 -7.87 -12.09 -5.28
N ALA A 210 -7.51 -11.05 -4.49
CA ALA A 210 -8.42 -9.98 -4.11
C ALA A 210 -8.94 -9.21 -5.33
N THR A 211 -8.04 -8.75 -6.18
CA THR A 211 -8.41 -8.08 -7.44
C THR A 211 -9.23 -9.03 -8.32
N GLY A 212 -8.83 -10.31 -8.41
CA GLY A 212 -9.57 -11.32 -9.17
C GLY A 212 -11.03 -11.47 -8.71
N VAL A 213 -11.26 -11.48 -7.40
CA VAL A 213 -12.64 -11.56 -6.84
C VAL A 213 -13.38 -10.24 -7.05
N ASP A 214 -12.77 -9.09 -6.79
CA ASP A 214 -13.40 -7.77 -6.95
C ASP A 214 -13.86 -7.54 -8.40
N LEU A 215 -13.06 -7.99 -9.39
CA LEU A 215 -13.38 -7.88 -10.82
C LEU A 215 -14.22 -9.02 -11.38
N ARG A 216 -14.54 -10.06 -10.55
CA ARG A 216 -15.19 -11.28 -11.00
C ARG A 216 -14.41 -11.92 -12.16
N ALA A 217 -13.12 -12.16 -11.95
CA ALA A 217 -12.22 -12.66 -12.99
C ALA A 217 -12.69 -13.95 -13.66
N TRP A 218 -13.51 -14.75 -12.99
CA TRP A 218 -14.18 -15.94 -13.54
C TRP A 218 -15.13 -15.66 -14.72
N ASP A 219 -15.56 -14.41 -14.94
CA ASP A 219 -16.40 -14.04 -16.07
C ASP A 219 -15.60 -13.86 -17.39
N PHE A 220 -14.24 -13.79 -17.29
CA PHE A 220 -13.40 -13.51 -18.45
C PHE A 220 -12.03 -14.24 -18.45
N THR A 221 -11.66 -14.95 -17.39
CA THR A 221 -10.49 -15.86 -17.35
C THR A 221 -10.92 -17.23 -16.85
N SER A 222 -10.18 -18.29 -17.21
CA SER A 222 -10.53 -19.67 -16.85
C SER A 222 -9.56 -20.29 -15.84
N HIS A 223 -8.32 -19.78 -15.73
CA HIS A 223 -7.25 -20.36 -14.91
C HIS A 223 -6.67 -19.33 -13.94
N PHE A 224 -6.41 -19.77 -12.71
CA PHE A 224 -5.64 -19.05 -11.71
C PHE A 224 -4.45 -19.91 -11.28
N TYR A 225 -3.22 -19.45 -11.57
CA TYR A 225 -1.99 -20.11 -11.19
C TYR A 225 -1.44 -19.45 -9.92
N ASP A 226 -1.46 -20.14 -8.79
CA ASP A 226 -1.02 -19.62 -7.47
C ASP A 226 0.51 -19.56 -7.39
N VAL A 227 1.14 -18.83 -8.32
CA VAL A 227 2.62 -18.71 -8.43
C VAL A 227 3.23 -17.84 -7.34
N ARG A 228 2.43 -17.02 -6.64
CA ARG A 228 2.87 -16.14 -5.55
C ARG A 228 4.11 -15.34 -5.87
N ALA A 229 4.10 -14.67 -7.01
CA ALA A 229 5.29 -14.00 -7.53
C ALA A 229 5.85 -12.93 -6.56
N PHE A 230 5.01 -12.15 -5.90
CA PHE A 230 5.39 -11.13 -4.91
C PHE A 230 4.17 -10.63 -4.13
N ILE A 231 4.41 -9.86 -3.04
CA ILE A 231 3.39 -9.31 -2.15
C ILE A 231 3.56 -7.78 -2.08
N PRO A 232 2.95 -7.04 -3.02
CA PRO A 232 3.07 -5.59 -3.07
C PRO A 232 2.23 -4.93 -1.97
N LYS A 233 2.47 -3.63 -1.72
CA LYS A 233 1.79 -2.87 -0.68
C LYS A 233 1.19 -1.58 -1.21
N ASN A 234 0.03 -1.21 -0.64
CA ASN A 234 -0.36 0.18 -0.57
C ASN A 234 0.26 0.80 0.69
N ILE A 235 0.67 2.05 0.57
CA ILE A 235 1.16 2.87 1.67
C ILE A 235 0.20 4.04 1.89
N VAL A 236 -0.08 4.35 3.14
CA VAL A 236 -0.83 5.55 3.50
C VAL A 236 0.14 6.62 3.94
N ILE A 237 0.05 7.77 3.28
CA ILE A 237 0.90 8.93 3.49
C ILE A 237 0.09 10.12 3.99
N VAL A 238 0.75 11.01 4.73
CA VAL A 238 0.18 12.27 5.22
C VAL A 238 1.09 13.45 4.84
N ASN A 239 0.50 14.60 4.55
CA ASN A 239 1.24 15.83 4.35
C ASN A 239 2.04 16.18 5.63
N GLU A 240 3.38 16.28 5.52
CA GLU A 240 4.24 16.47 6.68
C GLU A 240 3.94 17.78 7.42
N ARG A 241 3.67 18.87 6.71
CA ARG A 241 3.35 20.16 7.35
C ARG A 241 2.02 20.11 8.10
N ALA A 242 1.01 19.43 7.55
CA ALA A 242 -0.27 19.25 8.23
C ALA A 242 -0.10 18.38 9.49
N PHE A 243 0.68 17.31 9.40
CA PHE A 243 1.02 16.45 10.54
C PHE A 243 1.73 17.22 11.66
N GLN A 244 2.74 18.03 11.33
CA GLN A 244 3.50 18.81 12.32
C GLN A 244 2.68 19.91 13.01
N ARG A 245 1.63 20.41 12.36
CA ARG A 245 0.72 21.41 12.95
C ARG A 245 -0.28 20.82 13.94
N LEU A 246 -0.44 19.49 13.97
CA LEU A 246 -1.30 18.86 14.97
C LEU A 246 -0.71 19.04 16.38
N PRO A 247 -1.55 19.23 17.40
CA PRO A 247 -1.15 19.08 18.79
C PRO A 247 -0.53 17.70 19.02
N GLU A 248 0.44 17.62 19.96
CA GLU A 248 1.18 16.39 20.24
C GLU A 248 0.25 15.20 20.48
N ALA A 249 -0.78 15.37 21.33
CA ALA A 249 -1.74 14.31 21.61
C ALA A 249 -2.46 13.78 20.36
N GLN A 250 -2.75 14.65 19.39
CA GLN A 250 -3.37 14.23 18.11
C GLN A 250 -2.36 13.53 17.20
N ARG A 251 -1.09 13.98 17.17
CA ARG A 251 -0.03 13.28 16.43
C ARG A 251 0.16 11.86 16.95
N GLN A 252 0.26 11.69 18.26
CA GLN A 252 0.38 10.37 18.89
C GLN A 252 -0.84 9.49 18.61
N ALA A 253 -2.05 10.05 18.73
CA ALA A 253 -3.29 9.33 18.40
C ALA A 253 -3.30 8.85 16.93
N LEU A 254 -2.84 9.69 15.99
CA LEU A 254 -2.74 9.35 14.57
C LEU A 254 -1.72 8.22 14.33
N LEU A 255 -0.54 8.30 14.94
CA LEU A 255 0.51 7.28 14.82
C LEU A 255 0.06 5.94 15.42
N HIS A 256 -0.53 5.93 16.62
CA HIS A 256 -1.07 4.70 17.22
C HIS A 256 -2.21 4.09 16.40
N ALA A 257 -3.06 4.93 15.79
CA ALA A 257 -4.10 4.43 14.87
C ALA A 257 -3.47 3.82 13.61
N ALA A 258 -2.39 4.42 13.08
CA ALA A 258 -1.64 3.91 11.94
C ALA A 258 -1.00 2.55 12.22
N GLU A 259 -0.35 2.37 13.37
CA GLU A 259 0.22 1.08 13.79
C GLU A 259 -0.85 -0.02 13.88
N ARG A 260 -2.03 0.31 14.43
CA ARG A 260 -3.15 -0.64 14.49
C ARG A 260 -3.66 -0.99 13.09
N ALA A 261 -3.78 0.02 12.21
CA ALA A 261 -4.23 -0.18 10.84
C ALA A 261 -3.24 -1.06 10.05
N GLU A 262 -1.93 -0.86 10.24
CA GLU A 262 -0.90 -1.71 9.62
C GLU A 262 -1.06 -3.16 10.06
N ARG A 263 -1.09 -3.43 11.37
CA ARG A 263 -1.26 -4.80 11.89
C ARG A 263 -2.53 -5.46 11.35
N ALA A 264 -3.66 -4.77 11.48
CA ALA A 264 -4.95 -5.29 11.00
C ALA A 264 -4.96 -5.51 9.48
N GLY A 265 -4.35 -4.61 8.70
CA GLY A 265 -4.23 -4.73 7.25
C GLY A 265 -3.41 -5.95 6.82
N TRP A 266 -2.29 -6.23 7.50
CA TRP A 266 -1.48 -7.41 7.25
C TRP A 266 -2.21 -8.71 7.60
N GLU A 267 -2.90 -8.75 8.74
CA GLU A 267 -3.70 -9.91 9.17
C GLU A 267 -4.87 -10.16 8.22
N LEU A 268 -5.57 -9.11 7.83
CA LEU A 268 -6.71 -9.20 6.92
C LEU A 268 -6.28 -9.68 5.52
N SER A 269 -5.20 -9.12 4.97
CA SER A 269 -4.67 -9.55 3.67
C SER A 269 -4.28 -11.03 3.68
N TRP A 270 -3.59 -11.48 4.73
CA TRP A 270 -3.25 -12.90 4.90
C TRP A 270 -4.50 -13.78 4.97
N ALA A 271 -5.47 -13.43 5.81
CA ALA A 271 -6.70 -14.20 5.99
C ALA A 271 -7.55 -14.26 4.71
N LEU A 272 -7.56 -13.17 3.93
CA LEU A 272 -8.31 -13.10 2.68
C LEU A 272 -7.70 -13.94 1.56
N THR A 273 -6.38 -14.16 1.55
CA THR A 273 -5.68 -14.86 0.45
C THR A 273 -6.33 -16.20 0.12
N GLU A 274 -6.45 -17.08 1.12
CA GLU A 274 -7.02 -18.42 0.90
C GLU A 274 -8.54 -18.38 0.69
N TYR A 275 -9.24 -17.49 1.37
CA TYR A 275 -10.68 -17.32 1.17
C TYR A 275 -11.01 -16.91 -0.27
N GLN A 276 -10.29 -15.94 -0.80
CA GLN A 276 -10.50 -15.42 -2.16
C GLN A 276 -10.07 -16.43 -3.22
N THR A 277 -8.96 -17.15 -3.01
CA THR A 277 -8.56 -18.24 -3.91
C THR A 277 -9.64 -19.34 -3.99
N ARG A 278 -10.24 -19.71 -2.85
CA ARG A 278 -11.39 -20.63 -2.86
C ARG A 278 -12.62 -20.04 -3.55
N MET A 279 -12.85 -18.73 -3.45
CA MET A 279 -13.93 -18.06 -4.18
C MET A 279 -13.76 -18.18 -5.69
N LEU A 280 -12.56 -17.99 -6.22
CA LEU A 280 -12.27 -18.18 -7.65
C LEU A 280 -12.63 -19.61 -8.09
N ALA A 281 -12.21 -20.62 -7.35
CA ALA A 281 -12.54 -22.03 -7.64
C ALA A 281 -14.05 -22.30 -7.58
N ARG A 282 -14.77 -21.76 -6.59
CA ARG A 282 -16.23 -21.91 -6.45
C ARG A 282 -17.02 -21.32 -7.62
N HIS A 283 -16.46 -20.32 -8.30
CA HIS A 283 -17.06 -19.72 -9.50
C HIS A 283 -16.57 -20.36 -10.80
N GLY A 284 -15.94 -21.54 -10.73
CA GLY A 284 -15.61 -22.35 -11.89
C GLY A 284 -14.22 -22.12 -12.48
N MET A 285 -13.38 -21.31 -11.86
CA MET A 285 -11.97 -21.18 -12.31
C MET A 285 -11.17 -22.43 -11.93
N GLU A 286 -10.31 -22.87 -12.82
CA GLU A 286 -9.28 -23.85 -12.52
C GLU A 286 -8.16 -23.21 -11.68
N VAL A 287 -8.10 -23.57 -10.39
CA VAL A 287 -7.07 -23.09 -9.46
C VAL A 287 -5.90 -24.07 -9.46
N VAL A 288 -4.82 -23.71 -10.14
CA VAL A 288 -3.60 -24.51 -10.26
C VAL A 288 -2.65 -24.11 -9.12
N ARG A 289 -2.45 -25.03 -8.17
CA ARG A 289 -1.51 -24.87 -7.04
C ARG A 289 -0.20 -25.62 -7.26
N ASP A 290 -0.28 -26.75 -7.94
CA ASP A 290 0.86 -27.54 -8.37
C ASP A 290 1.31 -27.03 -9.74
N ILE A 291 2.15 -25.99 -9.70
CA ILE A 291 2.61 -25.29 -10.90
C ILE A 291 3.59 -26.21 -11.66
N ASP A 292 3.40 -26.35 -12.96
CA ASP A 292 4.34 -27.10 -13.79
C ASP A 292 5.78 -26.61 -13.55
N PRO A 293 6.73 -27.52 -13.24
CA PRO A 293 8.10 -27.14 -12.91
C PRO A 293 8.76 -26.27 -13.98
N ALA A 294 8.47 -26.50 -15.26
CA ALA A 294 9.04 -25.70 -16.35
C ALA A 294 8.50 -24.25 -16.33
N LEU A 295 7.21 -24.08 -16.04
CA LEU A 295 6.61 -22.75 -15.89
C LEU A 295 7.19 -22.05 -14.67
N GLN A 296 7.22 -22.73 -13.52
CA GLN A 296 7.73 -22.16 -12.27
C GLN A 296 9.19 -21.72 -12.38
N GLN A 297 10.05 -22.58 -12.95
CA GLN A 297 11.46 -22.28 -13.14
C GLN A 297 11.65 -21.06 -14.07
N GLY A 298 10.96 -21.02 -15.21
CA GLY A 298 11.10 -19.90 -16.14
C GLY A 298 10.60 -18.57 -15.57
N LEU A 299 9.53 -18.59 -14.74
CA LEU A 299 9.08 -17.39 -14.03
C LEU A 299 10.12 -16.93 -13.00
N VAL A 300 10.75 -17.84 -12.25
CA VAL A 300 11.81 -17.52 -11.29
C VAL A 300 13.04 -16.93 -11.99
N GLU A 301 13.47 -17.49 -13.12
CA GLU A 301 14.59 -16.96 -13.92
C GLU A 301 14.32 -15.51 -14.38
N VAL A 302 13.11 -15.24 -14.85
CA VAL A 302 12.69 -13.86 -15.18
C VAL A 302 12.72 -12.95 -13.95
N GLY A 303 12.26 -13.42 -12.79
CA GLY A 303 12.32 -12.66 -11.55
C GLY A 303 13.74 -12.34 -11.10
N GLN A 304 14.67 -13.30 -11.24
CA GLN A 304 16.10 -13.09 -10.96
C GLN A 304 16.68 -12.02 -11.87
N ARG A 305 16.41 -12.08 -13.16
CA ARG A 305 16.85 -11.08 -14.13
C ARG A 305 16.29 -9.68 -13.82
N LEU A 306 15.03 -9.58 -13.44
CA LEU A 306 14.44 -8.30 -13.01
C LEU A 306 15.11 -7.74 -11.76
N THR A 307 15.48 -8.61 -10.82
CA THR A 307 16.22 -8.20 -9.62
C THR A 307 17.63 -7.69 -9.98
N GLU A 308 18.31 -8.34 -10.91
CA GLU A 308 19.62 -7.87 -11.43
C GLU A 308 19.51 -6.53 -12.13
N GLU A 309 18.52 -6.35 -13.02
CA GLU A 309 18.22 -5.07 -13.67
C GLU A 309 17.90 -3.98 -12.65
N TRP A 310 17.16 -4.31 -11.58
CA TRP A 310 16.87 -3.38 -10.51
C TRP A 310 18.15 -3.00 -9.74
N LEU A 311 18.99 -3.97 -9.35
CA LEU A 311 20.27 -3.73 -8.66
C LEU A 311 21.17 -2.80 -9.46
N ALA A 312 21.26 -2.97 -10.78
CA ALA A 312 22.08 -2.15 -11.67
C ALA A 312 21.66 -0.67 -11.69
N ARG A 313 20.36 -0.36 -11.52
CA ARG A 313 19.82 1.02 -11.55
C ARG A 313 19.57 1.64 -10.17
N ALA A 314 19.49 0.82 -9.12
CA ALA A 314 19.12 1.29 -7.78
C ALA A 314 20.24 2.05 -7.04
N GLY A 315 21.50 1.82 -7.41
CA GLY A 315 22.68 2.35 -6.72
C GLY A 315 22.99 1.62 -5.41
N ASP A 316 24.21 1.79 -4.90
CA ASP A 316 24.76 0.98 -3.79
C ASP A 316 23.91 1.02 -2.51
N THR A 317 23.41 2.19 -2.13
CA THR A 317 22.62 2.36 -0.91
C THR A 317 21.33 1.52 -0.94
N ARG A 318 20.63 1.48 -2.08
CA ARG A 318 19.39 0.71 -2.22
C ARG A 318 19.67 -0.76 -2.43
N ALA A 319 20.75 -1.10 -3.17
CA ALA A 319 21.23 -2.47 -3.33
C ALA A 319 21.56 -3.11 -1.96
N GLY A 320 22.10 -2.33 -1.02
CA GLY A 320 22.36 -2.73 0.35
C GLY A 320 21.14 -3.30 1.07
N ILE A 321 19.92 -2.83 0.76
CA ILE A 321 18.67 -3.34 1.34
C ILE A 321 18.44 -4.80 0.94
N ILE A 322 18.65 -5.14 -0.34
CA ILE A 322 18.51 -6.53 -0.80
C ILE A 322 19.59 -7.42 -0.17
N HIS A 323 20.82 -6.92 -0.02
CA HIS A 323 21.89 -7.67 0.64
C HIS A 323 21.55 -7.94 2.10
N GLN A 324 21.09 -6.94 2.86
CA GLN A 324 20.63 -7.10 4.23
C GLN A 324 19.47 -8.12 4.32
N TYR A 325 18.47 -7.98 3.47
CA TYR A 325 17.33 -8.89 3.42
C TYR A 325 17.76 -10.34 3.19
N ARG A 326 18.68 -10.59 2.24
CA ARG A 326 19.21 -11.94 1.97
C ARG A 326 20.01 -12.52 3.15
N GLN A 327 20.76 -11.68 3.84
CA GLN A 327 21.49 -12.10 5.06
C GLN A 327 20.52 -12.49 6.19
N GLU A 328 19.40 -11.78 6.34
CA GLU A 328 18.37 -12.11 7.34
C GLU A 328 17.58 -13.37 6.99
N GLN A 329 17.46 -13.72 5.71
CA GLN A 329 16.84 -14.98 5.28
C GLN A 329 17.72 -16.21 5.53
N ALA A 330 19.03 -16.04 5.54
CA ALA A 330 19.99 -17.12 5.74
C ALA A 330 20.22 -17.49 7.23
N ARG A 331 19.66 -16.69 8.15
CA ARG A 331 19.68 -16.92 9.62
C ARG A 331 18.43 -17.66 10.08
#